data_0265e8e2f34341ea860d96d7089d6d45
#
_entry.id   0265e8e2f34341ea860d96d7089d6d45
#
_cell.length_a   1.000
_cell.length_b   1.000
_cell.length_c   1.000
_cell.angle_alpha   90.00
_cell.angle_beta   90.00
_cell.angle_gamma   90.00
#
_symmetry.space_group_name_H-M   'P 1'
#
loop_
_entity.id
_entity.type
_entity.pdbx_description
1 polymer ?
#
loop_
_entity_poly.entity_id
_entity_poly.type
_entity_poly.pdbx_seq_one_letter_code
_entity_poly.pdbx_strand_id
1 'polypeptide(L)'
;MNQQAKVVIIGGGITGCSIAWHLAKRGWTDVLLLEKGELTSGTTFHSVGLVSQFRTSPALMRLMNYSIGLYDQFRDEGANNIGWHKVGSLRLASSPDRLKALQRQVSRARGLGLDVGTISAKEALDIAPFLSPDGIEGAVHIPDDGWMDPNGITLEFAKRARELGVAIETNCRVTGIGRDGAGAVTHVETDKGTVQTAIVLNAAGQWAPRLSAMVGALTPMVPIMHQYVTTRHIPGHELPEQTPVVRDPDN
;
A
#
# COMPACT_ATOMS: atom_id res chain seq x y z
N MET A 1 27.73 -2.27 7.92
CA MET A 1 26.51 -1.62 8.45
C MET A 1 26.92 -0.30 9.11
N ASN A 2 26.17 0.77 8.91
CA ASN A 2 26.41 2.05 9.60
C ASN A 2 26.20 1.86 11.11
N GLN A 3 27.12 2.35 11.93
CA GLN A 3 27.01 2.27 13.39
C GLN A 3 26.18 3.42 14.00
N GLN A 4 25.79 4.39 13.19
CA GLN A 4 24.99 5.54 13.58
C GLN A 4 24.07 5.98 12.43
N ALA A 5 22.86 6.40 12.75
CA ALA A 5 21.92 7.05 11.85
C ALA A 5 20.97 7.94 12.66
N LYS A 6 20.57 9.09 12.10
CA LYS A 6 19.60 9.99 12.75
C LYS A 6 18.23 9.32 12.89
N VAL A 7 17.83 8.55 11.89
CA VAL A 7 16.57 7.81 11.87
C VAL A 7 16.83 6.36 11.46
N VAL A 8 16.31 5.42 12.22
CA VAL A 8 16.24 4.01 11.85
C VAL A 8 14.81 3.63 11.54
N ILE A 9 14.58 3.09 10.35
CA ILE A 9 13.28 2.54 9.91
C ILE A 9 13.38 1.02 10.01
N ILE A 10 12.44 0.38 10.69
CA ILE A 10 12.42 -1.09 10.85
C ILE A 10 11.29 -1.67 10.01
N GLY A 11 11.67 -2.42 8.96
CA GLY A 11 10.78 -3.08 8.02
C GLY A 11 10.96 -2.60 6.58
N GLY A 12 11.30 -3.52 5.67
CA GLY A 12 11.56 -3.29 4.24
C GLY A 12 10.35 -3.60 3.34
N GLY A 13 9.14 -3.47 3.88
CA GLY A 13 7.91 -3.51 3.09
C GLY A 13 7.58 -2.16 2.47
N ILE A 14 6.43 -2.07 1.78
CA ILE A 14 5.97 -0.86 1.10
C ILE A 14 5.96 0.38 2.02
N THR A 15 5.52 0.21 3.27
CA THR A 15 5.46 1.32 4.24
C THR A 15 6.86 1.85 4.56
N GLY A 16 7.82 0.97 4.92
CA GLY A 16 9.16 1.40 5.28
C GLY A 16 9.92 2.01 4.11
N CYS A 17 9.86 1.41 2.92
CA CYS A 17 10.52 1.93 1.72
C CYS A 17 9.91 3.28 1.28
N SER A 18 8.58 3.44 1.36
CA SER A 18 7.92 4.71 1.09
C SER A 18 8.32 5.79 2.10
N ILE A 19 8.36 5.48 3.40
CA ILE A 19 8.82 6.41 4.44
C ILE A 19 10.27 6.84 4.16
N ALA A 20 11.15 5.89 3.87
CA ALA A 20 12.56 6.15 3.58
C ALA A 20 12.72 7.16 2.42
N TRP A 21 12.02 6.93 1.31
CA TRP A 21 12.04 7.84 0.17
C TRP A 21 11.46 9.22 0.51
N HIS A 22 10.32 9.28 1.21
CA HIS A 22 9.69 10.55 1.57
C HIS A 22 10.52 11.39 2.54
N LEU A 23 11.24 10.75 3.45
CA LEU A 23 12.19 11.43 4.33
C LEU A 23 13.36 12.00 3.52
N ALA A 24 13.96 11.19 2.66
CA ALA A 24 15.07 11.61 1.81
C ALA A 24 14.68 12.76 0.88
N LYS A 25 13.49 12.69 0.25
CA LYS A 25 12.95 13.78 -0.58
C LYS A 25 12.77 15.08 0.18
N ARG A 26 12.64 15.04 1.53
CA ARG A 26 12.58 16.20 2.42
C ARG A 26 13.92 16.59 3.02
N GLY A 27 15.04 16.04 2.49
CA GLY A 27 16.39 16.36 2.96
C GLY A 27 16.88 15.58 4.18
N TRP A 28 16.13 14.56 4.63
CA TRP A 28 16.58 13.65 5.69
C TRP A 28 17.32 12.48 5.05
N THR A 29 18.63 12.61 4.90
CA THR A 29 19.47 11.60 4.23
C THR A 29 20.21 10.67 5.20
N ASP A 30 20.39 11.08 6.47
CA ASP A 30 20.96 10.25 7.53
C ASP A 30 19.88 9.29 8.07
N VAL A 31 19.45 8.37 7.19
CA VAL A 31 18.40 7.39 7.41
C VAL A 31 18.92 6.00 7.09
N LEU A 32 18.66 5.05 7.98
CA LEU A 32 18.96 3.63 7.80
C LEU A 32 17.67 2.83 7.87
N LEU A 33 17.37 2.08 6.82
CA LEU A 33 16.29 1.09 6.83
C LEU A 33 16.87 -0.30 7.09
N LEU A 34 16.29 -1.01 8.07
CA LEU A 34 16.65 -2.37 8.44
C LEU A 34 15.53 -3.35 8.10
N GLU A 35 15.84 -4.39 7.34
CA GLU A 35 14.92 -5.48 7.02
C GLU A 35 15.54 -6.83 7.44
N LYS A 36 14.76 -7.64 8.15
CA LYS A 36 15.20 -8.95 8.66
C LYS A 36 15.46 -10.02 7.60
N GLY A 37 14.82 -9.87 6.43
CA GLY A 37 14.96 -10.74 5.26
C GLY A 37 15.24 -9.90 4.02
N GLU A 38 14.66 -10.29 2.90
CA GLU A 38 14.68 -9.48 1.68
C GLU A 38 13.58 -8.43 1.69
N LEU A 39 13.78 -7.34 0.94
CA LEU A 39 12.71 -6.34 0.74
C LEU A 39 11.46 -7.04 0.20
N THR A 40 10.30 -6.55 0.57
CA THR A 40 8.96 -7.07 0.19
C THR A 40 8.54 -8.40 0.81
N SER A 41 9.44 -9.19 1.38
CA SER A 41 9.20 -10.58 1.82
C SER A 41 8.13 -10.77 2.91
N GLY A 42 7.60 -9.68 3.48
CA GLY A 42 6.49 -9.70 4.44
C GLY A 42 5.11 -9.66 3.77
N THR A 43 4.18 -8.92 4.38
CA THR A 43 2.79 -8.76 3.89
C THR A 43 2.71 -8.12 2.50
N THR A 44 3.70 -7.33 2.11
CA THR A 44 3.76 -6.68 0.79
C THR A 44 3.67 -7.69 -0.35
N PHE A 45 4.44 -8.79 -0.28
CA PHE A 45 4.42 -9.86 -1.29
C PHE A 45 3.04 -10.51 -1.46
N HIS A 46 2.23 -10.53 -0.41
CA HIS A 46 0.91 -11.16 -0.41
C HIS A 46 -0.23 -10.23 -0.84
N SER A 47 0.06 -9.00 -1.22
CA SER A 47 -0.95 -8.07 -1.70
C SER A 47 -1.36 -8.39 -3.14
N VAL A 48 -2.66 -8.32 -3.44
CA VAL A 48 -3.19 -8.45 -4.81
C VAL A 48 -2.99 -7.19 -5.66
N GLY A 49 -2.39 -6.14 -5.11
CA GLY A 49 -2.03 -4.95 -5.84
C GLY A 49 -3.17 -3.99 -6.19
N LEU A 50 -4.39 -4.21 -5.69
CA LEU A 50 -5.50 -3.28 -5.93
C LEU A 50 -5.21 -1.89 -5.36
N VAL A 51 -5.28 -0.86 -6.20
CA VAL A 51 -5.18 0.55 -5.84
C VAL A 51 -6.53 1.22 -6.06
N SER A 52 -7.16 1.67 -4.98
CA SER A 52 -8.49 2.30 -5.05
C SER A 52 -8.57 3.50 -4.12
N GLN A 53 -9.02 4.63 -4.67
CA GLN A 53 -9.20 5.89 -3.93
C GLN A 53 -10.58 6.05 -3.32
N PHE A 54 -11.58 5.30 -3.77
CA PHE A 54 -12.95 5.39 -3.27
C PHE A 54 -13.07 4.74 -1.89
N ARG A 55 -12.83 5.52 -0.84
CA ARG A 55 -12.84 5.13 0.58
C ARG A 55 -13.95 5.84 1.35
N THR A 56 -14.28 5.36 2.53
CA THR A 56 -15.28 6.00 3.42
C THR A 56 -14.74 7.23 4.13
N SER A 57 -13.44 7.24 4.47
CA SER A 57 -12.78 8.32 5.18
C SER A 57 -12.21 9.37 4.20
N PRO A 58 -12.53 10.66 4.37
CA PRO A 58 -11.92 11.73 3.58
C PRO A 58 -10.39 11.79 3.65
N ALA A 59 -9.83 11.49 4.82
CA ALA A 59 -8.38 11.45 5.00
C ALA A 59 -7.74 10.34 4.16
N LEU A 60 -8.35 9.15 4.15
CA LEU A 60 -7.89 8.03 3.31
C LEU A 60 -8.08 8.32 1.82
N MET A 61 -9.17 8.99 1.40
CA MET A 61 -9.35 9.39 0.00
C MET A 61 -8.21 10.31 -0.46
N ARG A 62 -7.87 11.34 0.34
CA ARG A 62 -6.75 12.25 0.01
C ARG A 62 -5.40 11.51 -0.05
N LEU A 63 -5.16 10.59 0.88
CA LEU A 63 -3.94 9.79 0.89
C LEU A 63 -3.84 8.91 -0.35
N MET A 64 -4.92 8.25 -0.73
CA MET A 64 -4.96 7.40 -1.93
C MET A 64 -4.81 8.21 -3.21
N ASN A 65 -5.46 9.39 -3.30
CA ASN A 65 -5.31 10.28 -4.44
C ASN A 65 -3.85 10.77 -4.59
N TYR A 66 -3.20 11.13 -3.48
CA TYR A 66 -1.77 11.44 -3.48
C TYR A 66 -0.93 10.25 -3.97
N SER A 67 -1.24 9.04 -3.51
CA SER A 67 -0.51 7.83 -3.91
C SER A 67 -0.65 7.54 -5.40
N ILE A 68 -1.86 7.66 -5.96
CA ILE A 68 -2.11 7.45 -7.40
C ILE A 68 -1.35 8.48 -8.23
N GLY A 69 -1.39 9.76 -7.86
CA GLY A 69 -0.61 10.80 -8.53
C GLY A 69 0.90 10.53 -8.50
N LEU A 70 1.39 9.94 -7.40
CA LEU A 70 2.79 9.53 -7.29
C LEU A 70 3.12 8.33 -8.19
N TYR A 71 2.21 7.36 -8.32
CA TYR A 71 2.40 6.21 -9.20
C TYR A 71 2.38 6.61 -10.68
N ASP A 72 1.48 7.53 -11.07
CA ASP A 72 1.45 8.14 -12.39
C ASP A 72 2.79 8.86 -12.66
N GLN A 73 3.27 9.67 -11.71
CA GLN A 73 4.57 10.34 -11.82
C GLN A 73 5.73 9.33 -12.02
N PHE A 74 5.78 8.27 -11.22
CA PHE A 74 6.85 7.26 -11.33
C PHE A 74 6.82 6.55 -12.68
N ARG A 75 5.65 6.18 -13.17
CA ARG A 75 5.48 5.60 -14.51
C ARG A 75 5.97 6.56 -15.59
N ASP A 76 5.56 7.82 -15.54
CA ASP A 76 5.90 8.85 -16.54
C ASP A 76 7.41 9.20 -16.50
N GLU A 77 8.06 9.00 -15.35
CA GLU A 77 9.53 9.09 -15.20
C GLU A 77 10.25 7.80 -15.63
N GLY A 78 9.56 6.80 -16.17
CA GLY A 78 10.13 5.59 -16.74
C GLY A 78 10.29 4.41 -15.78
N ALA A 79 9.63 4.42 -14.63
CA ALA A 79 9.61 3.27 -13.71
C ALA A 79 8.65 2.17 -14.22
N ASN A 80 9.05 1.48 -15.28
CA ASN A 80 8.22 0.43 -15.92
C ASN A 80 8.03 -0.82 -15.04
N ASN A 81 8.88 -1.01 -14.04
CA ASN A 81 8.86 -2.15 -13.12
C ASN A 81 7.76 -2.08 -12.05
N ILE A 82 7.08 -0.95 -11.89
CA ILE A 82 6.02 -0.81 -10.88
C ILE A 82 4.71 -1.48 -11.30
N GLY A 83 4.57 -1.85 -12.58
CA GLY A 83 3.36 -2.51 -13.11
C GLY A 83 2.07 -1.75 -12.82
N TRP A 84 2.10 -0.40 -12.90
CA TRP A 84 0.93 0.42 -12.66
C TRP A 84 0.00 0.45 -13.88
N HIS A 85 -1.18 -0.14 -13.73
CA HIS A 85 -2.23 -0.20 -14.74
C HIS A 85 -3.45 0.56 -14.24
N LYS A 86 -3.65 1.76 -14.79
CA LYS A 86 -4.79 2.63 -14.49
C LYS A 86 -5.98 2.22 -15.37
N VAL A 87 -6.66 1.17 -14.98
CA VAL A 87 -7.73 0.51 -15.75
C VAL A 87 -9.13 0.80 -15.20
N GLY A 88 -9.21 1.61 -14.15
CA GLY A 88 -10.46 1.87 -13.45
C GLY A 88 -10.87 0.74 -12.51
N SER A 89 -11.94 1.00 -11.76
CA SER A 89 -12.60 -0.04 -10.96
C SER A 89 -14.12 0.13 -10.96
N LEU A 90 -14.80 -1.00 -10.78
CA LEU A 90 -16.24 -1.07 -10.56
C LEU A 90 -16.51 -1.57 -9.15
N ARG A 91 -17.38 -0.88 -8.42
CA ARG A 91 -17.94 -1.39 -7.16
C ARG A 91 -19.41 -1.67 -7.38
N LEU A 92 -19.77 -2.93 -7.39
CA LEU A 92 -21.13 -3.39 -7.68
C LEU A 92 -22.07 -3.11 -6.49
N ALA A 93 -23.35 -2.98 -6.82
CA ALA A 93 -24.44 -2.96 -5.87
C ALA A 93 -25.43 -4.07 -6.24
N SER A 94 -25.64 -5.03 -5.33
CA SER A 94 -26.54 -6.16 -5.52
C SER A 94 -27.94 -5.93 -4.93
N SER A 95 -28.19 -4.72 -4.40
CA SER A 95 -29.51 -4.33 -3.89
C SER A 95 -29.75 -2.83 -4.06
N PRO A 96 -31.04 -2.39 -4.12
CA PRO A 96 -31.39 -0.97 -4.17
C PRO A 96 -30.85 -0.18 -2.96
N ASP A 97 -30.81 -0.78 -1.77
CA ASP A 97 -30.29 -0.10 -0.59
C ASP A 97 -28.76 0.05 -0.62
N ARG A 98 -28.05 -0.95 -1.15
CA ARG A 98 -26.63 -0.84 -1.42
C ARG A 98 -26.35 0.28 -2.42
N LEU A 99 -27.11 0.35 -3.52
CA LEU A 99 -26.96 1.39 -4.53
C LEU A 99 -27.16 2.78 -3.94
N LYS A 100 -28.20 2.98 -3.11
CA LYS A 100 -28.42 4.25 -2.39
C LYS A 100 -27.27 4.60 -1.44
N ALA A 101 -26.71 3.62 -0.73
CA ALA A 101 -25.56 3.83 0.14
C ALA A 101 -24.32 4.27 -0.67
N LEU A 102 -24.06 3.63 -1.79
CA LEU A 102 -22.97 3.98 -2.70
C LEU A 102 -23.16 5.39 -3.31
N GLN A 103 -24.38 5.76 -3.71
CA GLN A 103 -24.71 7.11 -4.22
C GLN A 103 -24.37 8.21 -3.20
N ARG A 104 -24.68 7.99 -1.91
CA ARG A 104 -24.31 8.93 -0.84
C ARG A 104 -22.79 9.05 -0.71
N GLN A 105 -22.08 7.92 -0.85
CA GLN A 105 -20.61 7.92 -0.80
C GLN A 105 -20.01 8.63 -2.03
N VAL A 106 -20.57 8.44 -3.23
CA VAL A 106 -20.19 9.14 -4.46
C VAL A 106 -20.34 10.64 -4.31
N SER A 107 -21.47 11.12 -3.81
CA SER A 107 -21.69 12.56 -3.58
C SER A 107 -20.61 13.17 -2.69
N ARG A 108 -20.23 12.45 -1.62
CA ARG A 108 -19.15 12.86 -0.72
C ARG A 108 -17.78 12.85 -1.40
N ALA A 109 -17.48 11.82 -2.18
CA ALA A 109 -16.22 11.69 -2.88
C ALA A 109 -16.03 12.75 -3.96
N ARG A 110 -17.08 13.09 -4.71
CA ARG A 110 -17.09 14.22 -5.66
C ARG A 110 -16.81 15.55 -4.99
N GLY A 111 -17.37 15.77 -3.80
CA GLY A 111 -17.08 16.96 -2.99
C GLY A 111 -15.62 17.06 -2.52
N LEU A 112 -14.86 15.98 -2.61
CA LEU A 112 -13.41 15.91 -2.34
C LEU A 112 -12.57 15.93 -3.62
N GLY A 113 -13.20 16.12 -4.80
CA GLY A 113 -12.52 16.23 -6.08
C GLY A 113 -12.21 14.90 -6.76
N LEU A 114 -12.80 13.77 -6.31
CA LEU A 114 -12.61 12.49 -6.99
C LEU A 114 -13.49 12.43 -8.25
N ASP A 115 -12.91 11.91 -9.34
CA ASP A 115 -13.69 11.49 -10.52
C ASP A 115 -14.30 10.13 -10.20
N VAL A 116 -15.62 10.12 -9.96
CA VAL A 116 -16.37 8.94 -9.57
C VAL A 116 -17.84 9.12 -9.89
N GLY A 117 -18.49 8.09 -10.38
CA GLY A 117 -19.91 8.15 -10.77
C GLY A 117 -20.66 6.86 -10.48
N THR A 118 -21.97 7.01 -10.26
CA THR A 118 -22.89 5.86 -10.33
C THR A 118 -23.27 5.61 -11.79
N ILE A 119 -23.27 4.34 -12.16
CA ILE A 119 -23.67 3.85 -13.48
C ILE A 119 -24.75 2.77 -13.34
N SER A 120 -25.52 2.58 -14.39
CA SER A 120 -26.52 1.52 -14.46
C SER A 120 -25.87 0.14 -14.55
N ALA A 121 -26.66 -0.91 -14.29
CA ALA A 121 -26.22 -2.30 -14.49
C ALA A 121 -25.77 -2.53 -15.94
N LYS A 122 -26.49 -1.97 -16.93
CA LYS A 122 -26.13 -2.09 -18.34
C LYS A 122 -24.75 -1.48 -18.62
N GLU A 123 -24.51 -0.25 -18.19
CA GLU A 123 -23.21 0.41 -18.37
C GLU A 123 -22.06 -0.36 -17.66
N ALA A 124 -22.35 -0.97 -16.49
CA ALA A 124 -21.37 -1.82 -15.81
C ALA A 124 -21.00 -3.06 -16.63
N LEU A 125 -21.99 -3.70 -17.28
CA LEU A 125 -21.78 -4.84 -18.17
C LEU A 125 -21.09 -4.43 -19.48
N ASP A 126 -21.35 -3.24 -20.01
CA ASP A 126 -20.65 -2.72 -21.18
C ASP A 126 -19.14 -2.51 -20.88
N ILE A 127 -18.80 -2.10 -19.66
CA ILE A 127 -17.39 -1.92 -19.19
C ILE A 127 -16.75 -3.28 -18.85
N ALA A 128 -17.49 -4.19 -18.24
CA ALA A 128 -17.02 -5.49 -17.77
C ALA A 128 -17.93 -6.64 -18.25
N PRO A 129 -17.87 -7.01 -19.54
CA PRO A 129 -18.80 -7.96 -20.17
C PRO A 129 -18.66 -9.41 -19.65
N PHE A 130 -17.67 -9.70 -18.84
CA PHE A 130 -17.50 -10.99 -18.16
C PHE A 130 -18.36 -11.15 -16.90
N LEU A 131 -19.04 -10.09 -16.47
CA LEU A 131 -19.93 -10.15 -15.31
C LEU A 131 -21.24 -10.84 -15.68
N SER A 132 -21.83 -11.57 -14.71
CA SER A 132 -23.20 -12.00 -14.82
C SER A 132 -24.15 -10.79 -14.69
N PRO A 133 -25.20 -10.67 -15.53
CA PRO A 133 -26.19 -9.61 -15.39
C PRO A 133 -27.08 -9.79 -14.13
N ASP A 134 -27.13 -11.00 -13.60
CA ASP A 134 -28.03 -11.33 -12.49
C ASP A 134 -27.55 -10.70 -11.18
N GLY A 135 -28.46 -10.04 -10.47
CA GLY A 135 -28.19 -9.47 -9.14
C GLY A 135 -27.40 -8.16 -9.15
N ILE A 136 -27.22 -7.49 -10.30
CA ILE A 136 -26.58 -6.18 -10.37
C ILE A 136 -27.64 -5.09 -10.53
N GLU A 137 -27.83 -4.27 -9.50
CA GLU A 137 -28.72 -3.09 -9.52
C GLU A 137 -28.06 -1.85 -10.13
N GLY A 138 -26.74 -1.82 -10.13
CA GLY A 138 -25.89 -0.75 -10.64
C GLY A 138 -24.50 -0.85 -10.08
N ALA A 139 -23.67 0.13 -10.40
CA ALA A 139 -22.29 0.16 -9.90
C ALA A 139 -21.82 1.60 -9.66
N VAL A 140 -20.69 1.71 -8.95
CA VAL A 140 -19.87 2.90 -8.93
C VAL A 140 -18.66 2.65 -9.81
N HIS A 141 -18.41 3.55 -10.75
CA HIS A 141 -17.24 3.55 -11.60
C HIS A 141 -16.22 4.58 -11.09
N ILE A 142 -15.00 4.16 -10.95
CA ILE A 142 -13.86 4.98 -10.51
C ILE A 142 -12.77 4.86 -11.59
N PRO A 143 -12.67 5.81 -12.55
CA PRO A 143 -11.74 5.70 -13.68
C PRO A 143 -10.27 5.69 -13.30
N ASP A 144 -9.91 6.40 -12.23
CA ASP A 144 -8.53 6.57 -11.79
C ASP A 144 -8.01 5.46 -10.88
N ASP A 145 -8.83 4.45 -10.57
CA ASP A 145 -8.39 3.26 -9.86
C ASP A 145 -7.62 2.30 -10.79
N GLY A 146 -6.98 1.31 -10.22
CA GLY A 146 -6.29 0.30 -11.01
C GLY A 146 -5.60 -0.75 -10.15
N TRP A 147 -4.57 -1.36 -10.71
CA TRP A 147 -3.74 -2.34 -10.01
C TRP A 147 -2.27 -2.16 -10.36
N MET A 148 -1.40 -2.70 -9.52
CA MET A 148 0.05 -2.59 -9.69
C MET A 148 0.76 -3.82 -9.12
N ASP A 149 2.05 -3.95 -9.43
CA ASP A 149 2.91 -4.91 -8.74
C ASP A 149 3.35 -4.34 -7.38
N PRO A 150 2.90 -4.93 -6.26
CA PRO A 150 3.31 -4.48 -4.93
C PRO A 150 4.82 -4.58 -4.67
N ASN A 151 5.49 -5.56 -5.30
CA ASN A 151 6.93 -5.70 -5.19
C ASN A 151 7.64 -4.62 -6.00
N GLY A 152 7.23 -4.44 -7.25
CA GLY A 152 7.81 -3.45 -8.15
C GLY A 152 7.80 -2.04 -7.57
N ILE A 153 6.64 -1.58 -7.07
CA ILE A 153 6.55 -0.25 -6.44
C ILE A 153 7.39 -0.12 -5.17
N THR A 154 7.47 -1.18 -4.36
CA THR A 154 8.28 -1.17 -3.14
C THR A 154 9.77 -1.08 -3.46
N LEU A 155 10.24 -1.84 -4.44
CA LEU A 155 11.62 -1.80 -4.91
C LEU A 155 11.96 -0.47 -5.57
N GLU A 156 11.02 0.16 -6.28
CA GLU A 156 11.20 1.49 -6.84
C GLU A 156 11.36 2.57 -5.76
N PHE A 157 10.54 2.53 -4.68
CA PHE A 157 10.76 3.40 -3.52
C PHE A 157 12.14 3.17 -2.89
N ALA A 158 12.54 1.92 -2.71
CA ALA A 158 13.84 1.59 -2.13
C ALA A 158 15.01 2.07 -3.01
N LYS A 159 14.90 1.89 -4.33
CA LYS A 159 15.88 2.38 -5.32
C LYS A 159 16.03 3.90 -5.22
N ARG A 160 14.92 4.63 -5.32
CA ARG A 160 14.91 6.09 -5.23
C ARG A 160 15.38 6.63 -3.88
N ALA A 161 15.10 5.91 -2.79
CA ALA A 161 15.62 6.26 -1.48
C ALA A 161 17.16 6.13 -1.43
N ARG A 162 17.73 5.04 -1.99
CA ARG A 162 19.18 4.85 -2.11
C ARG A 162 19.85 5.93 -2.95
N GLU A 163 19.23 6.29 -4.07
CA GLU A 163 19.73 7.37 -4.95
C GLU A 163 19.81 8.73 -4.23
N LEU A 164 18.96 8.93 -3.21
CA LEU A 164 18.96 10.10 -2.35
C LEU A 164 19.82 9.93 -1.08
N GLY A 165 20.59 8.84 -0.96
CA GLY A 165 21.56 8.64 0.12
C GLY A 165 21.08 7.82 1.31
N VAL A 166 19.87 7.24 1.29
CA VAL A 166 19.39 6.36 2.35
C VAL A 166 20.13 5.02 2.32
N ALA A 167 20.65 4.58 3.47
CA ALA A 167 21.19 3.24 3.62
C ALA A 167 20.07 2.22 3.85
N ILE A 168 20.12 1.08 3.15
CA ILE A 168 19.16 -0.02 3.28
C ILE A 168 19.93 -1.32 3.49
N GLU A 169 19.74 -1.93 4.65
CA GLU A 169 20.36 -3.20 5.04
C GLU A 169 19.29 -4.30 5.11
N THR A 170 19.47 -5.31 4.28
CA THR A 170 18.68 -6.54 4.29
C THR A 170 19.35 -7.63 5.09
N ASN A 171 18.59 -8.69 5.43
CA ASN A 171 19.08 -9.79 6.26
C ASN A 171 19.66 -9.28 7.58
N CYS A 172 19.08 -8.22 8.14
CA CYS A 172 19.50 -7.57 9.38
C CYS A 172 18.28 -7.46 10.31
N ARG A 173 18.26 -8.36 11.29
CA ARG A 173 17.15 -8.46 12.25
C ARG A 173 17.38 -7.56 13.44
N VAL A 174 16.40 -6.69 13.74
CA VAL A 174 16.37 -5.97 15.02
C VAL A 174 15.99 -6.92 16.13
N THR A 175 16.79 -6.91 17.20
CA THR A 175 16.66 -7.77 18.37
C THR A 175 16.32 -7.00 19.63
N GLY A 176 16.61 -5.68 19.68
CA GLY A 176 16.32 -4.80 20.80
C GLY A 176 16.29 -3.32 20.41
N ILE A 177 15.68 -2.51 21.27
CA ILE A 177 15.68 -1.04 21.17
C ILE A 177 16.05 -0.49 22.55
N GLY A 178 17.23 0.14 22.64
CA GLY A 178 17.72 0.73 23.88
C GLY A 178 17.13 2.09 24.17
N ARG A 179 16.94 2.39 25.46
CA ARG A 179 16.44 3.67 25.97
C ARG A 179 17.33 4.14 27.12
N ASP A 180 17.37 5.44 27.31
CA ASP A 180 17.98 6.04 28.49
C ASP A 180 17.04 6.02 29.73
N GLY A 181 17.52 6.55 30.84
CA GLY A 181 16.75 6.65 32.07
C GLY A 181 15.52 7.56 32.01
N ALA A 182 15.44 8.42 31.01
CA ALA A 182 14.27 9.26 30.72
C ALA A 182 13.28 8.60 29.74
N GLY A 183 13.64 7.42 29.19
CA GLY A 183 12.80 6.66 28.25
C GLY A 183 13.02 7.04 26.79
N ALA A 184 13.94 7.94 26.47
CA ALA A 184 14.25 8.28 25.08
C ALA A 184 15.06 7.17 24.41
N VAL A 185 14.79 6.92 23.12
CA VAL A 185 15.54 5.96 22.31
C VAL A 185 16.99 6.40 22.17
N THR A 186 17.93 5.48 22.34
CA THR A 186 19.37 5.73 22.21
C THR A 186 20.02 4.90 21.11
N HIS A 187 19.54 3.67 20.88
CA HIS A 187 20.12 2.77 19.89
C HIS A 187 19.13 1.65 19.50
N VAL A 188 19.46 0.97 18.42
CA VAL A 188 18.82 -0.27 17.97
C VAL A 188 19.86 -1.39 17.98
N GLU A 189 19.54 -2.51 18.61
CA GLU A 189 20.32 -3.73 18.58
C GLU A 189 19.89 -4.61 17.41
N THR A 190 20.85 -5.21 16.72
CA THR A 190 20.60 -6.13 15.61
C THR A 190 21.48 -7.37 15.73
N ASP A 191 21.17 -8.41 14.96
CA ASP A 191 22.04 -9.60 14.83
C ASP A 191 23.38 -9.31 14.12
N LYS A 192 23.58 -8.08 13.62
CA LYS A 192 24.83 -7.62 12.96
C LYS A 192 25.54 -6.50 13.74
N GLY A 193 25.08 -6.17 14.94
CA GLY A 193 25.67 -5.12 15.79
C GLY A 193 24.66 -4.04 16.16
N THR A 194 25.15 -2.96 16.77
CA THR A 194 24.34 -1.88 17.33
C THR A 194 24.42 -0.63 16.46
N VAL A 195 23.27 0.06 16.30
CA VAL A 195 23.16 1.34 15.58
C VAL A 195 22.69 2.41 16.56
N GLN A 196 23.50 3.45 16.77
CA GLN A 196 23.11 4.62 17.57
C GLN A 196 22.07 5.44 16.80
N THR A 197 20.95 5.77 17.44
CA THR A 197 19.88 6.57 16.85
C THR A 197 19.00 7.17 17.93
N ALA A 198 18.43 8.33 17.64
CA ALA A 198 17.43 8.97 18.52
C ALA A 198 15.98 8.76 18.02
N ILE A 199 15.79 8.27 16.80
CA ILE A 199 14.46 8.12 16.19
C ILE A 199 14.36 6.74 15.58
N VAL A 200 13.33 5.99 16.00
CA VAL A 200 12.97 4.69 15.43
C VAL A 200 11.57 4.76 14.85
N LEU A 201 11.41 4.37 13.60
CA LEU A 201 10.13 4.22 12.93
C LEU A 201 9.80 2.75 12.78
N ASN A 202 8.71 2.34 13.41
CA ASN A 202 8.22 0.97 13.33
C ASN A 202 7.34 0.80 12.08
N ALA A 203 7.90 0.21 11.03
CA ALA A 203 7.23 -0.15 9.79
C ALA A 203 7.19 -1.68 9.56
N ALA A 204 7.25 -2.45 10.63
CA ALA A 204 7.41 -3.91 10.61
C ALA A 204 6.13 -4.71 10.32
N GLY A 205 5.10 -4.07 9.74
CA GLY A 205 3.87 -4.76 9.33
C GLY A 205 3.28 -5.61 10.45
N GLN A 206 2.97 -6.86 10.19
CA GLN A 206 2.38 -7.78 11.18
C GLN A 206 3.26 -8.04 12.42
N TRP A 207 4.54 -7.71 12.38
CA TRP A 207 5.46 -7.82 13.52
C TRP A 207 5.58 -6.52 14.34
N ALA A 208 4.90 -5.45 13.96
CA ALA A 208 4.95 -4.16 14.66
C ALA A 208 4.62 -4.25 16.17
N PRO A 209 3.66 -5.08 16.63
CA PRO A 209 3.41 -5.24 18.08
C PRO A 209 4.62 -5.75 18.86
N ARG A 210 5.41 -6.66 18.25
CA ARG A 210 6.62 -7.22 18.90
C ARG A 210 7.71 -6.16 19.09
N LEU A 211 7.88 -5.29 18.07
CA LEU A 211 8.84 -4.19 18.19
C LEU A 211 8.39 -3.12 19.19
N SER A 212 7.11 -2.77 19.19
CA SER A 212 6.57 -1.83 20.18
C SER A 212 6.73 -2.34 21.60
N ALA A 213 6.57 -3.65 21.83
CA ALA A 213 6.78 -4.26 23.14
C ALA A 213 8.21 -4.13 23.66
N MET A 214 9.24 -4.04 22.79
CA MET A 214 10.63 -3.82 23.17
C MET A 214 10.84 -2.50 23.91
N VAL A 215 9.97 -1.53 23.68
CA VAL A 215 9.99 -0.23 24.35
C VAL A 215 8.80 -0.03 25.31
N GLY A 216 8.10 -1.10 25.66
CA GLY A 216 6.95 -1.03 26.55
C GLY A 216 5.72 -0.33 25.96
N ALA A 217 5.67 -0.10 24.63
CA ALA A 217 4.54 0.48 23.95
C ALA A 217 3.59 -0.59 23.43
N LEU A 218 2.30 -0.27 23.37
CA LEU A 218 1.28 -1.16 22.82
C LEU A 218 0.91 -0.70 21.40
N THR A 219 1.04 -1.60 20.43
CA THR A 219 0.42 -1.45 19.10
C THR A 219 -0.76 -2.41 19.03
N PRO A 220 -2.01 -1.93 19.13
CA PRO A 220 -3.20 -2.77 19.15
C PRO A 220 -3.53 -3.29 17.74
N MET A 221 -2.80 -4.29 17.28
CA MET A 221 -2.95 -4.89 15.97
C MET A 221 -2.91 -6.41 16.07
N VAL A 222 -3.87 -7.06 15.43
CA VAL A 222 -3.95 -8.51 15.27
C VAL A 222 -3.86 -8.84 13.78
N PRO A 223 -2.86 -9.61 13.34
CA PRO A 223 -2.78 -10.06 11.95
C PRO A 223 -3.95 -11.00 11.64
N ILE A 224 -4.61 -10.74 10.51
CA ILE A 224 -5.68 -11.58 9.98
C ILE A 224 -5.22 -12.13 8.63
N MET A 225 -5.43 -13.42 8.41
CA MET A 225 -5.18 -14.04 7.12
C MET A 225 -6.29 -13.64 6.15
N HIS A 226 -5.91 -13.01 5.05
CA HIS A 226 -6.79 -12.70 3.93
C HIS A 226 -6.48 -13.67 2.79
N GLN A 227 -7.43 -14.53 2.46
CA GLN A 227 -7.27 -15.52 1.40
C GLN A 227 -7.57 -14.90 0.03
N TYR A 228 -6.87 -15.37 -0.98
CA TYR A 228 -7.15 -15.09 -2.39
C TYR A 228 -6.87 -16.34 -3.23
N VAL A 229 -7.44 -16.37 -4.41
CA VAL A 229 -7.26 -17.45 -5.38
C VAL A 229 -6.71 -16.86 -6.67
N THR A 230 -5.67 -17.47 -7.20
CA THR A 230 -5.21 -17.20 -8.57
C THR A 230 -5.68 -18.35 -9.47
N THR A 231 -6.46 -18.03 -10.47
CA THR A 231 -6.89 -19.02 -11.45
C THR A 231 -5.74 -19.38 -12.39
N ARG A 232 -5.74 -20.61 -12.89
CA ARG A 232 -4.95 -20.94 -14.09
C ARG A 232 -5.54 -20.21 -15.30
N HIS A 233 -4.76 -20.10 -16.37
CA HIS A 233 -5.27 -19.66 -17.66
C HIS A 233 -6.48 -20.52 -18.08
N ILE A 234 -7.57 -19.88 -18.47
CA ILE A 234 -8.79 -20.53 -18.93
C ILE A 234 -8.96 -20.16 -20.40
N PRO A 235 -8.67 -21.10 -21.33
CA PRO A 235 -8.73 -20.83 -22.76
C PRO A 235 -10.14 -20.33 -23.19
N GLY A 236 -10.20 -19.27 -23.98
CA GLY A 236 -11.44 -18.66 -24.43
C GLY A 236 -12.10 -17.71 -23.42
N HIS A 237 -11.46 -17.49 -22.26
CA HIS A 237 -11.92 -16.55 -21.22
C HIS A 237 -10.80 -15.60 -20.80
N GLU A 238 -9.93 -15.25 -21.72
CA GLU A 238 -8.87 -14.28 -21.52
C GLU A 238 -9.45 -12.87 -21.31
N LEU A 239 -9.08 -12.25 -20.22
CA LEU A 239 -9.48 -10.88 -19.96
C LEU A 239 -8.49 -9.91 -20.63
N PRO A 240 -8.97 -8.86 -21.31
CA PRO A 240 -8.13 -7.79 -21.83
C PRO A 240 -7.28 -7.15 -20.72
N GLU A 241 -6.07 -6.71 -21.05
CA GLU A 241 -5.19 -6.03 -20.10
C GLU A 241 -5.84 -4.78 -19.47
N GLN A 242 -6.72 -4.12 -20.20
CA GLN A 242 -7.48 -2.95 -19.77
C GLN A 242 -8.74 -3.30 -18.94
N THR A 243 -8.88 -4.56 -18.54
CA THR A 243 -10.04 -4.97 -17.72
C THR A 243 -10.03 -4.24 -16.38
N PRO A 244 -11.15 -3.57 -16.01
CA PRO A 244 -11.23 -2.87 -14.74
C PRO A 244 -11.23 -3.85 -13.57
N VAL A 245 -10.79 -3.38 -12.42
CA VAL A 245 -10.92 -4.16 -11.17
C VAL A 245 -12.38 -4.14 -10.72
N VAL A 246 -12.96 -5.31 -10.49
CA VAL A 246 -14.33 -5.43 -9.99
C VAL A 246 -14.34 -5.78 -8.51
N ARG A 247 -15.19 -5.10 -7.76
CA ARG A 247 -15.46 -5.39 -6.34
C ARG A 247 -16.94 -5.61 -6.14
N ASP A 248 -17.28 -6.81 -5.71
CA ASP A 248 -18.61 -7.13 -5.23
C ASP A 248 -18.56 -7.28 -3.69
N PRO A 249 -18.97 -6.27 -2.93
CA PRO A 249 -18.89 -6.30 -1.48
C PRO A 249 -20.00 -7.12 -0.81
N ASP A 250 -20.97 -7.60 -1.57
CA ASP A 250 -22.15 -8.27 -1.08
C ASP A 250 -22.10 -9.80 -1.29
N ASN A 251 -21.11 -10.30 -2.08
CA ASN A 251 -20.87 -11.73 -2.35
C ASN A 251 -19.45 -12.16 -2.02
#